data_fa42c65f5f5b68bb6c313f55885e7cf0
#
_entry.id   fa42c65f5f5b68bb6c313f55885e7cf0
#
_cell.length_a   1.000
_cell.length_b   1.000
_cell.length_c   1.000
_cell.angle_alpha   90.00
_cell.angle_beta   90.00
_cell.angle_gamma   90.00
#
_symmetry.space_group_name_H-M   'P 1'
#
loop_
_entity.id
_entity.type
_entity.pdbx_description
1 polymer ?
#
loop_
_entity_poly.entity_id
_entity_poly.type
_entity_poly.pdbx_seq_one_letter_code
_entity_poly.pdbx_strand_id
1 'polypeptide(L)'
;MAVMHRIRIFHAFLALTVLAAYFSAEMGLIHAWLGYGVALLIVFRLIWALSGAPQLGLERFYPSFKDMHLKGFMTHPAISRVLLAGIAISVIGATGTGVMMDKGRALQPTSLSSFTFSGENEEREEVGGESESEDVYEELHELLANLAIAFVIFHVLYLVSFKRPLARFMLFANK
;
A
#
# COMPACT_ATOMS: atom_id res chain seq x y z
N MET A 1 -8.81 15.85 19.63
CA MET A 1 -9.29 16.00 18.23
C MET A 1 -8.15 16.10 17.21
N ALA A 2 -7.03 16.76 17.49
CA ALA A 2 -5.93 16.93 16.54
C ALA A 2 -5.29 15.63 16.00
N VAL A 3 -5.12 14.59 16.85
CA VAL A 3 -4.48 13.33 16.45
C VAL A 3 -5.34 12.55 15.44
N MET A 4 -6.65 12.47 15.66
CA MET A 4 -7.57 11.78 14.75
C MET A 4 -7.64 12.44 13.37
N HIS A 5 -7.54 13.76 13.31
CA HIS A 5 -7.50 14.50 12.07
C HIS A 5 -6.19 14.21 11.29
N ARG A 6 -5.05 14.18 11.97
CA ARG A 6 -3.76 13.82 11.36
C ARG A 6 -3.76 12.40 10.80
N ILE A 7 -4.32 11.43 11.54
CA ILE A 7 -4.45 10.03 11.07
C ILE A 7 -5.28 9.98 9.79
N ARG A 8 -6.40 10.71 9.73
CA ARG A 8 -7.29 10.75 8.57
C ARG A 8 -6.60 11.34 7.34
N ILE A 9 -5.89 12.45 7.49
CA ILE A 9 -5.13 13.08 6.39
C ILE A 9 -4.04 12.13 5.91
N PHE A 10 -3.28 11.54 6.82
CA PHE A 10 -2.23 10.59 6.46
C PHE A 10 -2.79 9.37 5.72
N HIS A 11 -3.91 8.81 6.21
CA HIS A 11 -4.58 7.69 5.56
C HIS A 11 -5.06 8.04 4.14
N ALA A 12 -5.68 9.22 3.97
CA ALA A 12 -6.13 9.66 2.67
C ALA A 12 -4.95 9.85 1.69
N PHE A 13 -3.85 10.46 2.17
CA PHE A 13 -2.65 10.66 1.37
C PHE A 13 -2.00 9.33 0.98
N LEU A 14 -1.83 8.40 1.92
CA LEU A 14 -1.31 7.06 1.65
C LEU A 14 -2.20 6.32 0.65
N ALA A 15 -3.52 6.33 0.83
CA ALA A 15 -4.46 5.66 -0.06
C ALA A 15 -4.38 6.22 -1.49
N LEU A 16 -4.34 7.55 -1.64
CA LEU A 16 -4.21 8.20 -2.95
C LEU A 16 -2.88 7.85 -3.61
N THR A 17 -1.77 7.85 -2.86
CA THR A 17 -0.44 7.51 -3.41
C THR A 17 -0.38 6.05 -3.85
N VAL A 18 -0.93 5.11 -3.07
CA VAL A 18 -1.00 3.68 -3.44
C VAL A 18 -1.87 3.48 -4.69
N LEU A 19 -3.02 4.15 -4.79
CA LEU A 19 -3.86 4.08 -5.98
C LEU A 19 -3.16 4.68 -7.20
N ALA A 20 -2.51 5.83 -7.04
CA ALA A 20 -1.74 6.45 -8.12
C ALA A 20 -0.60 5.54 -8.59
N ALA A 21 0.13 4.90 -7.66
CA ALA A 21 1.16 3.91 -8.00
C ALA A 21 0.57 2.73 -8.78
N TYR A 22 -0.57 2.18 -8.36
CA TYR A 22 -1.22 1.08 -9.06
C TYR A 22 -1.61 1.45 -10.50
N PHE A 23 -2.25 2.61 -10.70
CA PHE A 23 -2.68 3.05 -12.04
C PHE A 23 -1.54 3.56 -12.93
N SER A 24 -0.37 3.82 -12.38
CA SER A 24 0.82 4.22 -13.13
C SER A 24 1.75 3.06 -13.50
N ALA A 25 1.31 1.81 -13.38
CA ALA A 25 2.16 0.62 -13.60
C ALA A 25 2.90 0.65 -14.95
N GLU A 26 2.26 1.14 -16.01
CA GLU A 26 2.85 1.25 -17.36
C GLU A 26 3.68 2.55 -17.57
N MET A 27 3.76 3.43 -16.56
CA MET A 27 4.40 4.73 -16.70
C MET A 27 5.87 4.74 -16.26
N GLY A 28 6.52 3.58 -16.14
CA GLY A 28 7.95 3.43 -15.88
C GLY A 28 8.46 4.28 -14.71
N LEU A 29 9.17 5.36 -15.01
CA LEU A 29 9.80 6.24 -14.01
C LEU A 29 8.78 6.87 -13.03
N ILE A 30 7.59 7.24 -13.48
CA ILE A 30 6.55 7.81 -12.61
C ILE A 30 6.09 6.77 -11.60
N HIS A 31 5.88 5.52 -12.05
CA HIS A 31 5.54 4.40 -11.17
C HIS A 31 6.63 4.18 -10.12
N ALA A 32 7.89 4.14 -10.51
CA ALA A 32 9.01 3.96 -9.59
C ALA A 32 9.05 5.08 -8.53
N TRP A 33 8.91 6.35 -8.92
CA TRP A 33 8.86 7.48 -7.97
C TRP A 33 7.68 7.40 -7.00
N LEU A 34 6.51 7.01 -7.47
CA LEU A 34 5.34 6.78 -6.61
C LEU A 34 5.58 5.60 -5.66
N GLY A 35 6.23 4.53 -6.12
CA GLY A 35 6.65 3.40 -5.30
C GLY A 35 7.58 3.82 -4.16
N TYR A 36 8.61 4.63 -4.45
CA TYR A 36 9.48 5.21 -3.41
C TYR A 36 8.72 6.14 -2.47
N GLY A 37 7.74 6.88 -2.97
CA GLY A 37 6.84 7.69 -2.16
C GLY A 37 6.03 6.84 -1.18
N VAL A 38 5.47 5.70 -1.64
CA VAL A 38 4.79 4.73 -0.76
C VAL A 38 5.75 4.15 0.26
N ALA A 39 6.98 3.77 -0.13
CA ALA A 39 8.01 3.27 0.79
C ALA A 39 8.28 4.26 1.93
N LEU A 40 8.48 5.53 1.58
CA LEU A 40 8.72 6.60 2.55
C LEU A 40 7.54 6.76 3.53
N LEU A 41 6.31 6.72 3.01
CA LEU A 41 5.09 6.81 3.85
C LEU A 41 4.96 5.62 4.79
N ILE A 42 5.30 4.40 4.35
CA ILE A 42 5.30 3.20 5.19
C ILE A 42 6.34 3.36 6.31
N VAL A 43 7.57 3.75 5.98
CA VAL A 43 8.64 3.99 6.98
C VAL A 43 8.21 5.04 7.99
N PHE A 44 7.69 6.17 7.52
CA PHE A 44 7.17 7.22 8.40
C PHE A 44 6.05 6.68 9.31
N ARG A 45 5.14 5.87 8.78
CA ARG A 45 4.06 5.24 9.56
C ARG A 45 4.59 4.29 10.62
N LEU A 46 5.63 3.52 10.31
CA LEU A 46 6.28 2.60 11.26
C LEU A 46 6.98 3.38 12.38
N ILE A 47 7.76 4.40 12.04
CA ILE A 47 8.40 5.28 13.04
C ILE A 47 7.33 5.91 13.95
N TRP A 48 6.24 6.40 13.36
CA TRP A 48 5.14 6.97 14.13
C TRP A 48 4.43 5.95 15.02
N ALA A 49 4.31 4.69 14.56
CA ALA A 49 3.76 3.60 15.38
C ALA A 49 4.64 3.26 16.58
N LEU A 50 5.96 3.35 16.41
CA LEU A 50 6.96 3.07 17.46
C LEU A 50 7.09 4.23 18.46
N SER A 51 6.61 5.43 18.14
CA SER A 51 6.66 6.60 19.03
C SER A 51 5.76 6.53 20.28
N GLY A 52 5.14 5.36 20.52
CA GLY A 52 4.41 5.06 21.76
C GLY A 52 3.00 5.65 21.88
N ALA A 53 2.44 6.23 20.80
CA ALA A 53 1.06 6.69 20.81
C ALA A 53 0.09 5.49 20.84
N PRO A 54 -0.70 5.30 21.93
CA PRO A 54 -1.54 4.11 22.10
C PRO A 54 -2.61 3.92 21.02
N GLN A 55 -2.91 4.99 20.27
CA GLN A 55 -3.86 4.98 19.16
C GLN A 55 -3.26 4.44 17.85
N LEU A 56 -1.93 4.32 17.75
CA LEU A 56 -1.16 3.98 16.58
C LEU A 56 -0.46 2.63 16.69
N GLY A 57 -0.55 1.96 17.84
CA GLY A 57 0.14 0.72 18.14
C GLY A 57 -0.19 -0.42 17.18
N LEU A 58 0.81 -1.27 16.95
CA LEU A 58 0.73 -2.46 16.09
C LEU A 58 -0.28 -3.49 16.63
N GLU A 59 -0.68 -3.42 17.88
CA GLU A 59 -1.68 -4.30 18.50
C GLU A 59 -3.04 -4.30 17.77
N ARG A 60 -3.33 -3.23 17.02
CA ARG A 60 -4.57 -3.15 16.21
C ARG A 60 -4.57 -4.08 14.99
N PHE A 61 -3.41 -4.56 14.57
CA PHE A 61 -3.31 -5.51 13.46
C PHE A 61 -3.50 -6.96 13.92
N TYR A 62 -3.37 -7.25 15.22
CA TYR A 62 -3.59 -8.60 15.72
C TYR A 62 -5.09 -8.91 15.83
N PRO A 63 -5.61 -9.85 15.01
CA PRO A 63 -6.99 -10.26 15.11
C PRO A 63 -7.22 -11.05 16.41
N SER A 64 -8.15 -10.58 17.25
CA SER A 64 -8.62 -11.34 18.40
C SER A 64 -9.92 -12.06 18.00
N PHE A 65 -9.87 -13.37 17.99
CA PHE A 65 -11.03 -14.22 17.66
C PHE A 65 -11.81 -14.66 18.92
N LYS A 66 -11.49 -14.10 20.09
CA LYS A 66 -12.25 -14.37 21.31
C LYS A 66 -13.67 -13.88 21.13
N ASP A 67 -14.65 -14.70 21.53
CA ASP A 67 -16.08 -14.41 21.48
C ASP A 67 -16.69 -14.33 20.06
N MET A 68 -16.10 -14.99 19.08
CA MET A 68 -16.67 -15.07 17.74
C MET A 68 -17.85 -16.05 17.70
N HIS A 69 -19.08 -15.51 17.72
CA HIS A 69 -20.30 -16.29 17.52
C HIS A 69 -20.74 -16.19 16.05
N LEU A 70 -21.29 -17.28 15.51
CA LEU A 70 -21.83 -17.34 14.13
C LEU A 70 -22.91 -16.27 13.85
N LYS A 71 -23.69 -15.91 14.88
CA LYS A 71 -24.61 -14.76 14.82
C LYS A 71 -23.86 -13.46 15.09
N GLY A 72 -23.36 -12.81 14.05
CA GLY A 72 -22.63 -11.54 14.15
C GLY A 72 -21.22 -11.59 13.57
N PHE A 73 -20.85 -12.68 12.92
CA PHE A 73 -19.56 -12.85 12.27
C PHE A 73 -19.18 -11.64 11.39
N MET A 74 -20.12 -11.16 10.55
CA MET A 74 -19.88 -10.03 9.63
C MET A 74 -19.64 -8.67 10.31
N THR A 75 -20.06 -8.50 11.58
CA THR A 75 -19.86 -7.26 12.35
C THR A 75 -18.68 -7.34 13.30
N HIS A 76 -18.03 -8.51 13.38
CA HIS A 76 -16.95 -8.77 14.32
C HIS A 76 -15.71 -7.93 13.99
N PRO A 77 -15.06 -7.31 14.98
CA PRO A 77 -13.87 -6.47 14.77
C PRO A 77 -12.69 -7.22 14.12
N ALA A 78 -12.63 -8.55 14.25
CA ALA A 78 -11.58 -9.36 13.64
C ALA A 78 -11.55 -9.24 12.12
N ILE A 79 -12.70 -9.17 11.43
CA ILE A 79 -12.74 -9.03 9.97
C ILE A 79 -12.04 -7.75 9.52
N SER A 80 -12.35 -6.64 10.17
CA SER A 80 -11.70 -5.36 9.86
C SER A 80 -10.17 -5.44 10.05
N ARG A 81 -9.72 -6.14 11.10
CA ARG A 81 -8.29 -6.31 11.39
C ARG A 81 -7.61 -7.22 10.37
N VAL A 82 -8.25 -8.30 9.96
CA VAL A 82 -7.73 -9.19 8.90
C VAL A 82 -7.60 -8.44 7.58
N LEU A 83 -8.61 -7.66 7.19
CA LEU A 83 -8.54 -6.83 5.98
C LEU A 83 -7.41 -5.81 6.05
N LEU A 84 -7.26 -5.12 7.19
CA LEU A 84 -6.16 -4.17 7.38
C LEU A 84 -4.79 -4.84 7.35
N ALA A 85 -4.65 -6.02 7.97
CA ALA A 85 -3.41 -6.80 7.91
C ALA A 85 -3.11 -7.25 6.48
N GLY A 86 -4.12 -7.73 5.74
CA GLY A 86 -3.99 -8.10 4.33
C GLY A 86 -3.50 -6.93 3.47
N ILE A 87 -4.10 -5.75 3.62
CA ILE A 87 -3.66 -4.53 2.92
C ILE A 87 -2.21 -4.20 3.29
N ALA A 88 -1.87 -4.20 4.59
CA ALA A 88 -0.54 -3.84 5.05
C ALA A 88 0.52 -4.80 4.49
N ILE A 89 0.30 -6.11 4.58
CA ILE A 89 1.24 -7.13 4.07
C ILE A 89 1.40 -7.00 2.56
N SER A 90 0.30 -6.86 1.82
CA SER A 90 0.33 -6.75 0.35
C SER A 90 1.02 -5.47 -0.11
N VAL A 91 0.73 -4.32 0.51
CA VAL A 91 1.36 -3.04 0.15
C VAL A 91 2.85 -3.03 0.52
N ILE A 92 3.24 -3.54 1.70
CA ILE A 92 4.64 -3.64 2.11
C ILE A 92 5.40 -4.59 1.19
N GLY A 93 4.80 -5.74 0.87
CA GLY A 93 5.42 -6.72 -0.03
C GLY A 93 5.59 -6.18 -1.45
N ALA A 94 4.55 -5.59 -2.04
CA ALA A 94 4.64 -4.95 -3.36
C ALA A 94 5.68 -3.81 -3.37
N THR A 95 5.69 -2.97 -2.34
CA THR A 95 6.71 -1.91 -2.24
C THR A 95 8.12 -2.47 -2.14
N GLY A 96 8.31 -3.52 -1.33
CA GLY A 96 9.62 -4.17 -1.16
C GLY A 96 10.12 -4.81 -2.47
N THR A 97 9.28 -5.57 -3.17
CA THR A 97 9.63 -6.18 -4.47
C THR A 97 9.89 -5.11 -5.53
N GLY A 98 9.08 -4.06 -5.61
CA GLY A 98 9.28 -2.96 -6.54
C GLY A 98 10.61 -2.22 -6.34
N VAL A 99 10.99 -1.95 -5.08
CA VAL A 99 12.31 -1.34 -4.77
C VAL A 99 13.46 -2.28 -5.13
N MET A 100 13.30 -3.59 -4.93
CA MET A 100 14.30 -4.58 -5.33
C MET A 100 14.48 -4.65 -6.83
N MET A 101 13.39 -4.58 -7.62
CA MET A 101 13.43 -4.59 -9.08
C MET A 101 14.07 -3.32 -9.64
N ASP A 102 13.77 -2.15 -9.06
CA ASP A 102 14.32 -0.88 -9.55
C ASP A 102 15.83 -0.76 -9.26
N LYS A 103 16.36 -1.45 -8.24
CA LYS A 103 17.78 -1.39 -7.83
C LYS A 103 18.31 0.06 -7.67
N GLY A 104 17.42 1.02 -7.43
CA GLY A 104 17.76 2.43 -7.27
C GLY A 104 17.96 3.19 -8.59
N ARG A 105 17.63 2.62 -9.73
CA ARG A 105 17.78 3.25 -11.05
C ARG A 105 17.00 4.56 -11.16
N ALA A 106 15.78 4.60 -10.65
CA ALA A 106 14.95 5.80 -10.65
C ALA A 106 15.55 6.96 -9.81
N LEU A 107 16.43 6.67 -8.87
CA LEU A 107 17.06 7.68 -8.00
C LEU A 107 18.37 8.24 -8.60
N GLN A 108 18.85 7.71 -9.73
CA GLN A 108 20.08 8.19 -10.36
C GLN A 108 19.86 9.55 -11.04
N PRO A 109 20.84 10.48 -10.98
CA PRO A 109 20.69 11.80 -11.61
C PRO A 109 20.46 11.77 -13.13
N THR A 110 20.94 10.73 -13.80
CA THR A 110 20.75 10.50 -15.24
C THR A 110 19.31 10.19 -15.61
N SER A 111 18.53 9.56 -14.72
CA SER A 111 17.10 9.27 -14.97
C SER A 111 16.24 10.53 -14.93
N LEU A 112 16.66 11.57 -14.23
CA LEU A 112 15.97 12.87 -14.19
C LEU A 112 16.12 13.68 -15.48
N SER A 113 17.19 13.47 -16.25
CA SER A 113 17.42 14.13 -17.54
C SER A 113 16.66 13.49 -18.69
N SER A 114 16.21 12.25 -18.55
CA SER A 114 15.41 11.51 -19.54
C SER A 114 13.88 11.72 -19.40
N PHE A 115 13.45 12.76 -18.68
CA PHE A 115 12.04 13.19 -18.63
C PHE A 115 11.52 13.76 -19.96
N THR A 116 12.23 13.52 -21.05
CA THR A 116 11.71 13.72 -22.40
C THR A 116 10.87 12.50 -22.77
N PHE A 117 9.65 12.76 -23.14
CA PHE A 117 8.65 11.84 -23.71
C PHE A 117 9.23 11.09 -24.93
N SER A 118 10.01 10.08 -24.70
CA SER A 118 10.53 9.19 -25.74
C SER A 118 10.30 7.76 -25.28
N GLY A 119 9.32 7.13 -25.88
CA GLY A 119 9.19 5.69 -25.89
C GLY A 119 10.32 5.12 -26.73
N GLU A 120 11.46 4.90 -26.14
CA GLU A 120 12.55 4.14 -26.73
C GLU A 120 12.65 2.81 -25.97
N ASN A 121 12.45 1.74 -26.74
CA ASN A 121 12.73 0.37 -26.34
C ASN A 121 14.23 0.26 -26.05
N GLU A 122 14.63 0.30 -24.78
CA GLU A 122 15.98 -0.14 -24.43
C GLU A 122 16.02 -1.65 -24.59
N GLU A 123 16.76 -2.10 -25.60
CA GLU A 123 17.13 -3.49 -25.77
C GLU A 123 17.88 -3.95 -24.53
N ARG A 124 17.22 -4.85 -23.77
CA ARG A 124 17.84 -5.54 -22.64
C ARG A 124 18.94 -6.45 -23.18
N GLU A 125 20.20 -6.12 -22.92
CA GLU A 125 21.27 -7.11 -22.99
C GLU A 125 21.01 -8.17 -21.90
N GLU A 126 20.57 -9.35 -22.34
CA GLU A 126 20.40 -10.54 -21.51
C GLU A 126 21.77 -11.04 -21.04
N VAL A 127 22.16 -10.69 -19.83
CA VAL A 127 23.21 -11.41 -19.11
C VAL A 127 22.54 -12.60 -18.42
N GLY A 128 22.70 -13.77 -19.01
CA GLY A 128 22.08 -15.01 -18.53
C GLY A 128 22.50 -15.33 -17.08
N GLY A 129 21.53 -15.32 -16.20
CA GLY A 129 21.65 -15.67 -14.77
C GLY A 129 20.90 -14.75 -13.83
N GLU A 130 20.63 -13.51 -14.22
CA GLU A 130 19.80 -12.56 -13.43
C GLU A 130 18.30 -12.66 -13.79
N SER A 131 17.93 -13.26 -14.92
CA SER A 131 16.57 -13.28 -15.45
C SER A 131 15.58 -14.04 -14.55
N GLU A 132 15.92 -15.24 -14.04
CA GLU A 132 14.98 -16.03 -13.24
C GLU A 132 14.58 -15.36 -11.93
N SER A 133 15.49 -14.64 -11.27
CA SER A 133 15.18 -13.93 -10.03
C SER A 133 14.40 -12.63 -10.29
N GLU A 134 14.65 -11.95 -11.40
CA GLU A 134 13.91 -10.76 -11.80
C GLU A 134 12.47 -11.12 -12.17
N ASP A 135 12.25 -12.19 -12.93
CA ASP A 135 10.92 -12.68 -13.28
C ASP A 135 10.08 -13.04 -12.04
N VAL A 136 10.70 -13.70 -11.05
CA VAL A 136 10.02 -14.03 -9.79
C VAL A 136 9.62 -12.77 -9.00
N TYR A 137 10.47 -11.74 -8.96
CA TYR A 137 10.11 -10.49 -8.30
C TYR A 137 9.01 -9.74 -9.03
N GLU A 138 8.98 -9.77 -10.35
CA GLU A 138 7.94 -9.16 -11.18
C GLU A 138 6.58 -9.83 -10.94
N GLU A 139 6.50 -11.17 -11.04
CA GLU A 139 5.27 -11.91 -10.73
C GLU A 139 4.78 -11.67 -9.30
N LEU A 140 5.71 -11.67 -8.34
CA LEU A 140 5.36 -11.43 -6.94
C LEU A 140 4.88 -10.00 -6.70
N HIS A 141 5.51 -9.02 -7.35
CA HIS A 141 5.10 -7.62 -7.30
C HIS A 141 3.69 -7.44 -7.82
N GLU A 142 3.40 -7.97 -9.00
CA GLU A 142 2.08 -7.91 -9.63
C GLU A 142 1.01 -8.60 -8.77
N LEU A 143 1.30 -9.81 -8.29
CA LEU A 143 0.40 -10.55 -7.41
C LEU A 143 0.07 -9.74 -6.14
N LEU A 144 1.08 -9.19 -5.49
CA LEU A 144 0.91 -8.42 -4.25
C LEU A 144 0.17 -7.09 -4.51
N ALA A 145 0.43 -6.43 -5.63
CA ALA A 145 -0.29 -5.22 -6.03
C ALA A 145 -1.78 -5.50 -6.27
N ASN A 146 -2.09 -6.57 -7.00
CA ASN A 146 -3.47 -7.00 -7.25
C ASN A 146 -4.18 -7.43 -5.97
N LEU A 147 -3.49 -8.15 -5.06
CA LEU A 147 -4.02 -8.49 -3.74
C LEU A 147 -4.29 -7.24 -2.89
N ALA A 148 -3.39 -6.25 -2.93
CA ALA A 148 -3.59 -4.99 -2.20
C ALA A 148 -4.88 -4.29 -2.64
N ILE A 149 -5.12 -4.18 -3.95
CA ILE A 149 -6.35 -3.57 -4.49
C ILE A 149 -7.58 -4.39 -4.12
N ALA A 150 -7.52 -5.71 -4.22
CA ALA A 150 -8.62 -6.57 -3.81
C ALA A 150 -8.99 -6.35 -2.33
N PHE A 151 -8.00 -6.35 -1.44
CA PHE A 151 -8.23 -6.07 -0.01
C PHE A 151 -8.73 -4.65 0.25
N VAL A 152 -8.25 -3.64 -0.49
CA VAL A 152 -8.76 -2.26 -0.39
C VAL A 152 -10.24 -2.20 -0.78
N ILE A 153 -10.63 -2.85 -1.88
CA ILE A 153 -12.04 -2.91 -2.31
C ILE A 153 -12.89 -3.56 -1.22
N PHE A 154 -12.49 -4.73 -0.71
CA PHE A 154 -13.20 -5.41 0.37
C PHE A 154 -13.27 -4.57 1.65
N HIS A 155 -12.19 -3.86 1.98
CA HIS A 155 -12.15 -2.97 3.14
C HIS A 155 -13.15 -1.82 3.00
N VAL A 156 -13.20 -1.16 1.86
CA VAL A 156 -14.14 -0.07 1.59
C VAL A 156 -15.58 -0.58 1.61
N LEU A 157 -15.86 -1.70 0.94
CA LEU A 157 -17.18 -2.32 0.94
C LEU A 157 -17.62 -2.70 2.36
N TYR A 158 -16.73 -3.29 3.15
CA TYR A 158 -17.01 -3.63 4.53
C TYR A 158 -17.34 -2.39 5.38
N LEU A 159 -16.55 -1.32 5.25
CA LEU A 159 -16.79 -0.08 5.98
C LEU A 159 -18.13 0.57 5.60
N VAL A 160 -18.44 0.63 4.32
CA VAL A 160 -19.70 1.23 3.82
C VAL A 160 -20.91 0.41 4.24
N SER A 161 -20.80 -0.93 4.25
CA SER A 161 -21.90 -1.81 4.62
C SER A 161 -22.15 -1.87 6.13
N PHE A 162 -21.09 -2.03 6.92
CA PHE A 162 -21.18 -2.36 8.34
C PHE A 162 -20.70 -1.26 9.30
N LYS A 163 -19.89 -0.30 8.85
CA LYS A 163 -19.27 0.75 9.67
C LYS A 163 -19.45 2.15 9.07
N ARG A 164 -20.65 2.45 8.58
CA ARG A 164 -20.99 3.74 7.93
C ARG A 164 -20.53 5.00 8.65
N PRO A 165 -20.62 5.12 9.99
CA PRO A 165 -20.13 6.31 10.67
C PRO A 165 -18.62 6.51 10.51
N LEU A 166 -17.86 5.40 10.54
CA LEU A 166 -16.40 5.42 10.35
C LEU A 166 -16.04 5.74 8.90
N ALA A 167 -16.75 5.16 7.93
CA ALA A 167 -16.58 5.47 6.51
C ALA A 167 -16.81 6.97 6.23
N ARG A 168 -17.90 7.54 6.73
CA ARG A 168 -18.21 8.98 6.61
C ARG A 168 -17.13 9.86 7.24
N PHE A 169 -16.64 9.47 8.43
CA PHE A 169 -15.55 10.18 9.09
C PHE A 169 -14.28 10.19 8.23
N MET A 170 -13.89 9.05 7.67
CA MET A 170 -12.68 8.93 6.84
C MET A 170 -12.81 9.67 5.49
N LEU A 171 -14.01 9.70 4.91
CA LEU A 171 -14.29 10.39 3.63
C LEU A 171 -14.59 11.90 3.78
N PHE A 172 -14.32 12.50 4.95
CA PHE A 172 -14.60 13.92 5.22
C PHE A 172 -16.08 14.32 5.04
N ALA A 173 -17.00 13.37 5.04
CA ALA A 173 -18.42 13.57 4.84
C ALA A 173 -19.20 13.85 6.16
N ASN A 174 -18.56 14.47 7.14
CA ASN A 174 -19.25 14.91 8.35
C ASN A 174 -19.93 16.25 8.07
N LYS A 175 -21.27 16.18 7.97
CA LYS A 175 -22.15 17.30 8.30
C LYS A 175 -22.61 17.19 9.73
#